data_681cb03433b08129847cfdfb2590a287
#
_entry.id   681cb03433b08129847cfdfb2590a287
#
_cell.length_a   1.000
_cell.length_b   1.000
_cell.length_c   1.000
_cell.angle_alpha   90.00
_cell.angle_beta   90.00
_cell.angle_gamma   90.00
#
_symmetry.space_group_name_H-M   'P 1'
#
loop_
_entity.id
_entity.type
_entity.pdbx_description
1 polymer ?
#
loop_
_entity_poly.entity_id
_entity_poly.type
_entity_poly.pdbx_seq_one_letter_code
_entity_poly.pdbx_strand_id
1 'polypeptide(L)'
;MCCSGLAMTLRDDEHAVLADGELTVLGRIRSASNATFLCESTLGLRSLHCVYKPVSGERPLWDFPDGTLAGRELSAYLVSTQLGWNLVPHTIIRDGPAGIGMLQLWVQQPGDAVDSDPQPGPDLVDLFPAHRPRPGYLPVLRAYDYAGDEVVLMHADDIRLRRMAVFDVLINNADRKGGHILCGIDGQV
;
A
#
# COMPACT_ATOMS: atom_id res chain seq x y z
N MET A 1 17.20 10.55 -24.06
CA MET A 1 16.14 9.61 -24.44
C MET A 1 16.57 8.18 -24.09
N CYS A 2 16.60 7.74 -22.84
CA CYS A 2 16.98 6.37 -22.51
C CYS A 2 16.45 5.83 -21.15
N CYS A 3 15.57 6.58 -20.45
CA CYS A 3 15.06 6.08 -19.15
C CYS A 3 13.71 5.36 -19.20
N SER A 4 12.97 5.47 -20.32
CA SER A 4 11.64 4.85 -20.44
C SER A 4 11.69 3.33 -20.70
N GLY A 5 12.72 2.82 -21.31
CA GLY A 5 12.84 1.39 -21.63
C GLY A 5 13.15 0.50 -20.42
N LEU A 6 13.95 0.99 -19.46
CA LEU A 6 14.35 0.18 -18.28
C LEU A 6 13.20 0.04 -17.26
N ALA A 7 12.42 1.11 -17.07
CA ALA A 7 11.27 1.08 -16.17
C ALA A 7 10.11 0.20 -16.70
N MET A 8 9.94 0.12 -18.01
CA MET A 8 8.93 -0.74 -18.64
C MET A 8 9.31 -2.22 -18.51
N THR A 9 10.57 -2.59 -18.71
CA THR A 9 11.05 -3.97 -18.56
C THR A 9 10.97 -4.47 -17.11
N LEU A 10 11.24 -3.64 -16.10
CA LEU A 10 11.13 -4.05 -14.69
C LEU A 10 9.67 -4.32 -14.30
N ARG A 11 8.72 -3.51 -14.77
CA ARG A 11 7.28 -3.72 -14.51
C ARG A 11 6.73 -4.94 -15.23
N ASP A 12 7.19 -5.21 -16.44
CA ASP A 12 6.79 -6.41 -17.20
C ASP A 12 7.30 -7.68 -16.48
N ASP A 13 8.51 -7.63 -15.93
CA ASP A 13 9.08 -8.72 -15.14
C ASP A 13 8.32 -8.93 -13.82
N GLU A 14 7.96 -7.87 -13.09
CA GLU A 14 7.15 -7.95 -11.87
C GLU A 14 5.75 -8.51 -12.17
N HIS A 15 5.15 -8.07 -13.27
CA HIS A 15 3.85 -8.59 -13.71
C HIS A 15 3.91 -10.10 -13.94
N ALA A 16 4.92 -10.59 -14.67
CA ALA A 16 5.08 -12.02 -14.96
C ALA A 16 5.23 -12.84 -13.65
N VAL A 17 6.04 -12.35 -12.70
CA VAL A 17 6.21 -13.04 -11.41
C VAL A 17 4.91 -13.07 -10.63
N LEU A 18 4.17 -11.96 -10.56
CA LEU A 18 2.88 -11.93 -9.86
C LEU A 18 1.81 -12.78 -10.56
N ALA A 19 1.76 -12.76 -11.91
CA ALA A 19 0.73 -13.45 -12.68
C ALA A 19 0.94 -14.96 -12.74
N ASP A 20 2.17 -15.39 -13.01
CA ASP A 20 2.49 -16.77 -13.37
C ASP A 20 3.32 -17.50 -12.30
N GLY A 21 3.84 -16.78 -11.29
CA GLY A 21 4.67 -17.35 -10.22
C GLY A 21 3.88 -18.29 -9.31
N GLU A 22 4.57 -19.27 -8.73
CA GLU A 22 4.04 -20.11 -7.66
C GLU A 22 3.82 -19.26 -6.40
N LEU A 23 2.61 -19.30 -5.84
CA LEU A 23 2.21 -18.49 -4.70
C LEU A 23 2.27 -19.28 -3.40
N THR A 24 3.20 -18.92 -2.53
CA THR A 24 3.37 -19.50 -1.19
C THR A 24 2.86 -18.55 -0.13
N VAL A 25 1.97 -19.01 0.76
CA VAL A 25 1.47 -18.23 1.89
C VAL A 25 2.51 -18.25 3.02
N LEU A 26 3.03 -17.09 3.39
CA LEU A 26 3.98 -16.92 4.49
C LEU A 26 3.28 -16.68 5.83
N GLY A 27 2.10 -16.01 5.81
CA GLY A 27 1.36 -15.73 7.03
C GLY A 27 0.08 -14.95 6.79
N ARG A 28 -0.73 -14.78 7.85
CA ARG A 28 -1.95 -13.96 7.82
C ARG A 28 -1.70 -12.62 8.50
N ILE A 29 -2.09 -11.53 7.85
CA ILE A 29 -2.03 -10.17 8.40
C ILE A 29 -3.25 -9.98 9.31
N ARG A 30 -3.02 -10.01 10.64
CA ARG A 30 -4.09 -10.00 11.65
C ARG A 30 -4.77 -8.65 11.84
N SER A 31 -4.09 -7.56 11.51
CA SER A 31 -4.61 -6.19 11.61
C SER A 31 -5.63 -5.84 10.52
N ALA A 32 -5.73 -6.64 9.46
CA ALA A 32 -6.66 -6.41 8.37
C ALA A 32 -8.07 -6.90 8.71
N SER A 33 -9.09 -6.12 8.31
CA SER A 33 -10.51 -6.45 8.53
C SER A 33 -10.99 -7.62 7.66
N ASN A 34 -10.40 -7.81 6.49
CA ASN A 34 -10.67 -8.88 5.55
C ASN A 34 -9.59 -9.97 5.64
N ALA A 35 -9.84 -11.14 5.06
CA ALA A 35 -8.83 -12.18 4.94
C ALA A 35 -7.67 -11.68 4.08
N THR A 36 -6.52 -11.43 4.71
CA THR A 36 -5.33 -10.85 4.07
C THR A 36 -4.11 -11.69 4.41
N PHE A 37 -3.37 -12.11 3.41
CA PHE A 37 -2.21 -12.97 3.56
C PHE A 37 -0.97 -12.30 2.98
N LEU A 38 0.14 -12.39 3.72
CA LEU A 38 1.47 -12.15 3.19
C LEU A 38 1.89 -13.40 2.43
N CYS A 39 2.31 -13.22 1.20
CA CYS A 39 2.72 -14.31 0.30
C CYS A 39 4.05 -13.98 -0.36
N GLU A 40 4.68 -15.01 -0.87
CA GLU A 40 5.79 -14.93 -1.82
C GLU A 40 5.32 -15.52 -3.15
N SER A 41 5.57 -14.80 -4.24
CA SER A 41 5.34 -15.29 -5.62
C SER A 41 6.69 -15.55 -6.27
N THR A 42 6.92 -16.78 -6.75
CA THR A 42 8.22 -17.21 -7.32
C THR A 42 8.06 -17.69 -8.75
N LEU A 43 8.83 -17.10 -9.66
CA LEU A 43 8.92 -17.49 -11.06
C LEU A 43 10.39 -17.67 -11.46
N GLY A 44 10.80 -18.92 -11.68
CA GLY A 44 12.20 -19.27 -11.96
C GLY A 44 13.12 -18.93 -10.79
N LEU A 45 14.04 -17.97 -10.98
CA LEU A 45 14.97 -17.51 -9.94
C LEU A 45 14.54 -16.22 -9.26
N ARG A 46 13.35 -15.71 -9.58
CA ARG A 46 12.85 -14.43 -9.03
C ARG A 46 11.72 -14.69 -8.05
N SER A 47 11.81 -14.09 -6.89
CA SER A 47 10.75 -14.08 -5.88
C SER A 47 10.36 -12.65 -5.53
N LEU A 48 9.07 -12.42 -5.33
CA LEU A 48 8.51 -11.15 -4.87
C LEU A 48 7.57 -11.38 -3.71
N HIS A 49 7.69 -10.57 -2.66
CA HIS A 49 6.68 -10.53 -1.62
C HIS A 49 5.43 -9.80 -2.13
N CYS A 50 4.28 -10.29 -1.74
CA CYS A 50 2.99 -9.75 -2.15
C CYS A 50 1.91 -9.96 -1.09
N VAL A 51 0.85 -9.17 -1.19
CA VAL A 51 -0.36 -9.32 -0.37
C VAL A 51 -1.43 -10.00 -1.21
N TYR A 52 -1.98 -11.10 -0.68
CA TYR A 52 -3.09 -11.82 -1.31
C TYR A 52 -4.37 -11.62 -0.50
N LYS A 53 -5.44 -11.21 -1.18
CA LYS A 53 -6.79 -11.01 -0.61
C LYS A 53 -7.80 -11.79 -1.44
N PRO A 54 -8.25 -12.99 -1.00
CA PRO A 54 -9.24 -13.77 -1.71
C PRO A 54 -10.61 -13.09 -1.70
N VAL A 55 -11.31 -13.12 -2.82
CA VAL A 55 -12.69 -12.59 -2.93
C VAL A 55 -13.63 -13.27 -1.94
N SER A 56 -13.44 -14.58 -1.70
CA SER A 56 -14.22 -15.34 -0.71
C SER A 56 -14.07 -14.83 0.74
N GLY A 57 -13.04 -14.04 1.02
CA GLY A 57 -12.78 -13.45 2.35
C GLY A 57 -13.18 -11.98 2.47
N GLU A 58 -13.81 -11.42 1.44
CA GLU A 58 -14.29 -10.04 1.44
C GLU A 58 -15.53 -9.87 2.31
N ARG A 59 -15.62 -8.72 2.98
CA ARG A 59 -16.85 -8.24 3.62
C ARG A 59 -17.44 -7.17 2.72
N PRO A 60 -18.60 -7.40 2.09
CA PRO A 60 -19.23 -6.42 1.22
C PRO A 60 -19.42 -5.08 1.94
N LEU A 61 -19.19 -4.00 1.22
CA LEU A 61 -19.48 -2.65 1.70
C LEU A 61 -20.97 -2.37 1.43
N TRP A 62 -21.65 -1.82 2.44
CA TRP A 62 -23.10 -1.55 2.36
C TRP A 62 -23.48 -0.52 1.28
N ASP A 63 -22.56 0.39 1.00
CA ASP A 63 -22.69 1.48 0.01
C ASP A 63 -22.18 1.08 -1.39
N PHE A 64 -21.58 -0.11 -1.52
CA PHE A 64 -21.12 -0.68 -2.80
C PHE A 64 -21.56 -2.15 -2.89
N PRO A 65 -22.86 -2.41 -3.08
CA PRO A 65 -23.40 -3.78 -3.06
C PRO A 65 -22.99 -4.61 -4.27
N ASP A 66 -22.61 -3.94 -5.37
CA ASP A 66 -22.25 -4.59 -6.63
C ASP A 66 -20.72 -4.63 -6.80
N GLY A 67 -20.21 -5.74 -7.32
CA GLY A 67 -18.80 -5.97 -7.57
C GLY A 67 -18.02 -6.45 -6.35
N THR A 68 -16.72 -6.62 -6.52
CA THR A 68 -15.80 -7.09 -5.49
C THR A 68 -14.86 -5.98 -5.04
N LEU A 69 -14.35 -6.07 -3.79
CA LEU A 69 -13.30 -5.17 -3.31
C LEU A 69 -12.01 -5.36 -4.12
N ALA A 70 -11.70 -6.60 -4.50
CA ALA A 70 -10.58 -6.92 -5.38
C ALA A 70 -10.64 -6.16 -6.71
N GLY A 71 -11.83 -6.08 -7.34
CA GLY A 71 -12.05 -5.31 -8.56
C GLY A 71 -11.82 -3.81 -8.37
N ARG A 72 -12.20 -3.25 -7.23
CA ARG A 72 -11.97 -1.84 -6.88
C ARG A 72 -10.49 -1.55 -6.66
N GLU A 73 -9.76 -2.42 -5.97
CA GLU A 73 -8.32 -2.29 -5.75
C GLU A 73 -7.55 -2.37 -7.09
N LEU A 74 -7.92 -3.29 -7.97
CA LEU A 74 -7.36 -3.34 -9.33
C LEU A 74 -7.66 -2.07 -10.12
N SER A 75 -8.89 -1.56 -10.07
CA SER A 75 -9.28 -0.32 -10.75
C SER A 75 -8.48 0.88 -10.26
N ALA A 76 -8.27 0.99 -8.95
CA ALA A 76 -7.43 2.03 -8.36
C ALA A 76 -5.98 1.96 -8.89
N TYR A 77 -5.39 0.76 -8.96
CA TYR A 77 -4.07 0.56 -9.54
C TYR A 77 -4.02 1.01 -11.02
N LEU A 78 -4.99 0.59 -11.82
CA LEU A 78 -5.04 0.95 -13.25
C LEU A 78 -5.16 2.47 -13.46
N VAL A 79 -6.02 3.15 -12.70
CA VAL A 79 -6.16 4.61 -12.74
C VAL A 79 -4.85 5.28 -12.33
N SER A 80 -4.22 4.84 -11.22
CA SER A 80 -2.94 5.38 -10.76
C SER A 80 -1.85 5.27 -11.81
N THR A 81 -1.79 4.12 -12.49
CA THR A 81 -0.80 3.85 -13.55
C THR A 81 -1.08 4.69 -14.79
N GLN A 82 -2.33 4.79 -15.23
CA GLN A 82 -2.72 5.60 -16.39
C GLN A 82 -2.44 7.10 -16.20
N LEU A 83 -2.59 7.59 -14.97
CA LEU A 83 -2.23 8.96 -14.61
C LEU A 83 -0.71 9.18 -14.49
N GLY A 84 0.10 8.12 -14.51
CA GLY A 84 1.54 8.17 -14.27
C GLY A 84 1.89 8.56 -12.81
N TRP A 85 0.94 8.41 -11.88
CA TRP A 85 1.14 8.83 -10.49
C TRP A 85 1.78 7.76 -9.62
N ASN A 86 1.60 6.48 -9.97
CA ASN A 86 2.18 5.32 -9.28
C ASN A 86 1.97 5.30 -7.75
N LEU A 87 0.76 5.72 -7.32
CA LEU A 87 0.36 5.76 -5.91
C LEU A 87 -0.10 4.40 -5.39
N VAL A 88 -0.44 3.47 -6.27
CA VAL A 88 -0.90 2.12 -5.92
C VAL A 88 0.11 1.11 -6.44
N PRO A 89 0.61 0.21 -5.59
CA PRO A 89 1.53 -0.84 -5.99
C PRO A 89 0.94 -1.74 -7.08
N HIS A 90 1.79 -2.44 -7.82
CA HIS A 90 1.37 -3.35 -8.88
C HIS A 90 0.33 -4.33 -8.34
N THR A 91 -0.83 -4.35 -8.97
CA THR A 91 -2.01 -5.10 -8.51
C THR A 91 -2.60 -5.89 -9.68
N ILE A 92 -2.90 -7.16 -9.44
CA ILE A 92 -3.58 -8.05 -10.40
C ILE A 92 -4.69 -8.83 -9.69
N ILE A 93 -5.53 -9.49 -10.50
CA ILE A 93 -6.46 -10.51 -10.01
C ILE A 93 -6.05 -11.84 -10.62
N ARG A 94 -5.94 -12.89 -9.78
CA ARG A 94 -5.62 -14.25 -10.21
C ARG A 94 -6.18 -15.29 -9.25
N ASP A 95 -6.12 -16.56 -9.65
CA ASP A 95 -6.34 -17.68 -8.76
C ASP A 95 -5.19 -17.81 -7.75
N GLY A 96 -5.54 -18.13 -6.52
CA GLY A 96 -4.60 -18.34 -5.41
C GLY A 96 -5.06 -19.45 -4.47
N PRO A 97 -4.36 -19.69 -3.36
CA PRO A 97 -4.64 -20.80 -2.43
C PRO A 97 -6.06 -20.83 -1.83
N ALA A 98 -6.76 -19.70 -1.81
CA ALA A 98 -8.13 -19.58 -1.33
C ALA A 98 -9.12 -19.13 -2.43
N GLY A 99 -8.79 -19.40 -3.70
CA GLY A 99 -9.59 -19.07 -4.87
C GLY A 99 -9.19 -17.75 -5.52
N ILE A 100 -10.04 -17.22 -6.39
CA ILE A 100 -9.80 -15.94 -7.06
C ILE A 100 -9.63 -14.83 -6.01
N GLY A 101 -8.61 -14.00 -6.20
CA GLY A 101 -8.32 -12.88 -5.32
C GLY A 101 -7.42 -11.83 -5.93
N MET A 102 -7.30 -10.72 -5.24
CA MET A 102 -6.37 -9.65 -5.55
C MET A 102 -4.98 -10.03 -5.03
N LEU A 103 -3.97 -9.84 -5.86
CA LEU A 103 -2.56 -9.95 -5.51
C LEU A 103 -1.89 -8.60 -5.76
N GLN A 104 -1.25 -8.04 -4.73
CA GLN A 104 -0.60 -6.73 -4.79
C GLN A 104 0.84 -6.84 -4.33
N LEU A 105 1.75 -6.22 -5.06
CA LEU A 105 3.16 -6.16 -4.71
C LEU A 105 3.34 -5.56 -3.31
N TRP A 106 4.17 -6.19 -2.48
CA TRP A 106 4.54 -5.66 -1.17
C TRP A 106 5.43 -4.43 -1.32
N VAL A 107 5.08 -3.36 -0.62
CA VAL A 107 5.91 -2.15 -0.55
C VAL A 107 6.97 -2.35 0.52
N GLN A 108 8.23 -2.47 0.11
CA GLN A 108 9.35 -2.50 1.05
C GLN A 108 9.55 -1.14 1.70
N GLN A 109 9.54 -1.11 3.02
CA GLN A 109 9.76 0.10 3.81
C GLN A 109 11.20 0.15 4.34
N PRO A 110 11.72 1.36 4.63
CA PRO A 110 12.97 1.49 5.37
C PRO A 110 12.85 0.75 6.71
N GLY A 111 13.73 -0.22 6.97
CA GLY A 111 13.69 -1.06 8.16
C GLY A 111 13.17 -2.48 7.97
N ASP A 112 12.57 -2.82 6.82
CA ASP A 112 12.18 -4.21 6.50
C ASP A 112 13.38 -5.12 6.22
N ALA A 113 14.55 -4.55 5.91
CA ALA A 113 15.77 -5.33 5.69
C ALA A 113 16.44 -5.68 7.03
N VAL A 114 16.72 -6.98 7.23
CA VAL A 114 17.24 -7.58 8.48
C VAL A 114 18.58 -6.98 8.94
N ASP A 115 19.34 -6.31 8.07
CA ASP A 115 20.66 -5.74 8.32
C ASP A 115 20.74 -4.21 8.15
N SER A 116 19.61 -3.53 7.93
CA SER A 116 19.63 -2.07 7.83
C SER A 116 19.40 -1.47 9.20
N ASP A 117 20.37 -0.64 9.63
CA ASP A 117 20.13 0.31 10.74
C ASP A 117 18.89 1.13 10.35
N PRO A 118 17.78 1.06 11.11
CA PRO A 118 16.57 1.78 10.74
C PRO A 118 16.86 3.28 10.80
N GLN A 119 17.17 3.86 9.65
CA GLN A 119 17.06 5.30 9.48
C GLN A 119 15.60 5.55 9.07
N PRO A 120 14.68 5.79 10.03
CA PRO A 120 13.34 6.15 9.66
C PRO A 120 13.43 7.47 8.90
N GLY A 121 13.20 7.41 7.60
CA GLY A 121 12.78 8.59 6.87
C GLY A 121 11.60 9.19 7.64
N PRO A 122 11.39 10.50 7.63
CA PRO A 122 10.27 11.09 8.34
C PRO A 122 8.98 10.47 7.77
N ASP A 123 8.24 9.77 8.63
CA ASP A 123 6.93 9.27 8.27
C ASP A 123 6.08 10.44 7.79
N LEU A 124 5.42 10.28 6.65
CA LEU A 124 4.58 11.34 6.10
C LEU A 124 3.37 11.64 6.98
N VAL A 125 2.96 10.67 7.79
CA VAL A 125 1.88 10.80 8.78
C VAL A 125 2.33 10.15 10.07
N ASP A 126 2.32 10.91 11.18
CA ASP A 126 2.78 10.40 12.47
C ASP A 126 2.10 11.11 13.64
N LEU A 127 2.26 10.54 14.84
CA LEU A 127 1.80 11.11 16.11
C LEU A 127 2.93 11.88 16.81
N PHE A 128 2.66 13.12 17.14
CA PHE A 128 3.61 13.98 17.88
C PHE A 128 3.01 14.43 19.21
N PRO A 129 3.84 14.63 20.25
CA PRO A 129 3.39 15.27 21.49
C PRO A 129 2.78 16.64 21.21
N ALA A 130 1.59 16.92 21.78
CA ALA A 130 0.84 18.16 21.51
C ALA A 130 1.64 19.45 21.87
N HIS A 131 2.53 19.35 22.84
CA HIS A 131 3.38 20.47 23.27
C HIS A 131 4.64 20.65 22.39
N ARG A 132 4.87 19.78 21.39
CA ARG A 132 6.07 19.77 20.55
C ARG A 132 5.73 19.62 19.08
N PRO A 133 5.08 20.63 18.46
CA PRO A 133 4.71 20.56 17.04
C PRO A 133 5.96 20.44 16.17
N ARG A 134 5.87 19.65 15.11
CA ARG A 134 6.98 19.42 14.17
C ARG A 134 6.93 20.43 13.03
N PRO A 135 7.99 21.21 12.78
CA PRO A 135 8.05 22.08 11.60
C PRO A 135 7.86 21.29 10.29
N GLY A 136 7.12 21.87 9.35
CA GLY A 136 6.83 21.21 8.06
C GLY A 136 5.72 20.16 8.11
N TYR A 137 5.05 20.02 9.26
CA TYR A 137 3.87 19.16 9.41
C TYR A 137 2.63 19.98 9.75
N LEU A 138 1.50 19.52 9.26
CA LEU A 138 0.16 20.11 9.47
C LEU A 138 -0.65 19.24 10.42
N PRO A 139 -1.33 19.82 11.45
CA PRO A 139 -2.13 19.05 12.39
C PRO A 139 -3.43 18.57 11.75
N VAL A 140 -3.82 17.33 12.04
CA VAL A 140 -5.08 16.72 11.59
C VAL A 140 -6.08 16.62 12.73
N LEU A 141 -5.70 15.98 13.84
CA LEU A 141 -6.56 15.81 15.01
C LEU A 141 -5.72 15.65 16.29
N ARG A 142 -6.35 15.95 17.42
CA ARG A 142 -5.78 15.69 18.76
C ARG A 142 -6.39 14.40 19.32
N ALA A 143 -5.58 13.66 20.05
CA ALA A 143 -5.94 12.41 20.70
C ALA A 143 -5.15 12.25 22.01
N TYR A 144 -5.42 11.18 22.73
CA TYR A 144 -4.61 10.73 23.86
C TYR A 144 -3.99 9.37 23.51
N ASP A 145 -2.74 9.19 23.85
CA ASP A 145 -2.07 7.89 23.71
C ASP A 145 -2.46 6.93 24.84
N TYR A 146 -1.87 5.72 24.84
CA TYR A 146 -2.15 4.71 25.87
C TYR A 146 -1.65 5.10 27.28
N ALA A 147 -0.71 6.04 27.39
CA ALA A 147 -0.24 6.58 28.66
C ALA A 147 -1.12 7.71 29.18
N GLY A 148 -2.04 8.22 28.36
CA GLY A 148 -2.91 9.35 28.65
C GLY A 148 -2.29 10.70 28.31
N ASP A 149 -1.19 10.71 27.58
CA ASP A 149 -0.54 11.94 27.11
C ASP A 149 -1.23 12.49 25.87
N GLU A 150 -1.40 13.82 25.80
CA GLU A 150 -1.99 14.49 24.64
C GLU A 150 -1.03 14.45 23.45
N VAL A 151 -1.52 13.87 22.34
CA VAL A 151 -0.80 13.75 21.07
C VAL A 151 -1.59 14.37 19.93
N VAL A 152 -0.90 14.75 18.87
CA VAL A 152 -1.50 15.29 17.64
C VAL A 152 -1.09 14.41 16.48
N LEU A 153 -2.06 13.88 15.75
CA LEU A 153 -1.82 13.30 14.45
C LEU A 153 -1.49 14.42 13.49
N MET A 154 -0.35 14.34 12.84
CA MET A 154 0.12 15.32 11.89
C MET A 154 0.53 14.64 10.59
N HIS A 155 0.45 15.37 9.48
CA HIS A 155 1.00 14.94 8.20
C HIS A 155 2.02 15.96 7.67
N ALA A 156 3.02 15.47 6.93
CA ALA A 156 3.96 16.35 6.25
C ALA A 156 3.24 17.26 5.23
N ASP A 157 3.69 18.51 5.09
CA ASP A 157 3.29 19.39 3.99
C ASP A 157 4.01 18.97 2.70
N ASP A 158 3.62 17.83 2.15
CA ASP A 158 4.27 17.14 1.03
C ASP A 158 3.34 17.04 -0.18
N ILE A 159 3.89 17.29 -1.37
CA ILE A 159 3.14 17.24 -2.63
C ILE A 159 2.60 15.84 -2.93
N ARG A 160 3.26 14.78 -2.44
CA ARG A 160 2.82 13.40 -2.63
C ARG A 160 1.51 13.15 -1.92
N LEU A 161 1.34 13.66 -0.68
CA LEU A 161 0.08 13.58 0.08
C LEU A 161 -1.04 14.38 -0.57
N ARG A 162 -0.73 15.56 -1.11
CA ARG A 162 -1.72 16.36 -1.86
C ARG A 162 -2.20 15.62 -3.10
N ARG A 163 -1.28 14.97 -3.83
CA ARG A 163 -1.61 14.14 -5.00
C ARG A 163 -2.47 12.93 -4.60
N MET A 164 -2.13 12.28 -3.49
CA MET A 164 -2.91 11.17 -2.94
C MET A 164 -4.33 11.60 -2.56
N ALA A 165 -4.50 12.76 -1.93
CA ALA A 165 -5.83 13.29 -1.60
C ALA A 165 -6.69 13.54 -2.85
N VAL A 166 -6.11 14.08 -3.92
CA VAL A 166 -6.80 14.24 -5.21
C VAL A 166 -7.15 12.87 -5.80
N PHE A 167 -6.24 11.90 -5.72
CA PHE A 167 -6.48 10.55 -6.19
C PHE A 167 -7.62 9.88 -5.44
N ASP A 168 -7.69 10.01 -4.11
CA ASP A 168 -8.78 9.46 -3.30
C ASP A 168 -10.14 10.01 -3.71
N VAL A 169 -10.22 11.31 -4.06
CA VAL A 169 -11.45 11.91 -4.63
C VAL A 169 -11.79 11.29 -5.99
N LEU A 170 -10.81 11.12 -6.88
CA LEU A 170 -11.03 10.56 -8.21
C LEU A 170 -11.56 9.13 -8.19
N ILE A 171 -11.06 8.30 -7.27
CA ILE A 171 -11.47 6.89 -7.16
C ILE A 171 -12.59 6.66 -6.14
N ASN A 172 -13.14 7.73 -5.56
CA ASN A 172 -14.14 7.68 -4.49
C ASN A 172 -13.68 6.82 -3.29
N ASN A 173 -12.45 7.01 -2.83
CA ASN A 173 -11.91 6.34 -1.66
C ASN A 173 -12.15 7.15 -0.38
N ALA A 174 -13.05 6.69 0.47
CA ALA A 174 -13.35 7.32 1.76
C ALA A 174 -12.68 6.61 2.97
N ASP A 175 -11.89 5.56 2.76
CA ASP A 175 -11.27 4.75 3.82
C ASP A 175 -9.74 4.95 3.92
N ARG A 176 -9.24 6.14 3.58
CA ARG A 176 -7.81 6.44 3.74
C ARG A 176 -7.45 6.53 5.23
N LYS A 177 -6.49 5.72 5.65
CA LYS A 177 -5.92 5.73 7.00
C LYS A 177 -4.44 6.10 6.94
N GLY A 178 -3.90 6.70 8.00
CA GLY A 178 -2.48 7.04 8.08
C GLY A 178 -1.57 5.82 7.83
N GLY A 179 -1.92 4.66 8.38
CA GLY A 179 -1.18 3.41 8.16
C GLY A 179 -1.27 2.81 6.75
N HIS A 180 -2.06 3.42 5.85
CA HIS A 180 -2.09 3.05 4.43
C HIS A 180 -1.18 3.94 3.56
N ILE A 181 -0.47 4.88 4.19
CA ILE A 181 0.47 5.78 3.52
C ILE A 181 1.86 5.25 3.80
N LEU A 182 2.42 4.54 2.83
CA LEU A 182 3.71 3.88 2.96
C LEU A 182 4.74 4.63 2.14
N CYS A 183 5.88 4.95 2.76
CA CYS A 183 7.04 5.45 2.02
C CYS A 183 7.90 4.26 1.63
N GLY A 184 7.93 3.92 0.34
CA GLY A 184 8.84 2.92 -0.18
C GLY A 184 10.30 3.34 -0.06
N ILE A 185 11.21 2.36 -0.13
CA ILE A 185 12.66 2.59 -0.10
C ILE A 185 13.15 3.45 -1.29
N ASP A 186 12.38 3.52 -2.36
CA ASP A 186 12.60 4.36 -3.55
C ASP A 186 12.07 5.81 -3.39
N GLY A 187 11.51 6.14 -2.21
CA GLY A 187 10.92 7.43 -1.91
C GLY A 187 9.55 7.68 -2.56
N GLN A 188 8.94 6.68 -3.19
CA GLN A 188 7.54 6.74 -3.63
C GLN A 188 6.59 6.56 -2.43
N VAL A 189 5.36 7.01 -2.58
CA VAL A 189 4.30 6.94 -1.56
C VAL A 189 3.08 6.31 -2.17
#